data_2ac8c759bfef893571d6aaf3936e1a11
#
_entry.id   2ac8c759bfef893571d6aaf3936e1a11
#
_cell.length_a   1.000
_cell.length_b   1.000
_cell.length_c   1.000
_cell.angle_alpha   90.00
_cell.angle_beta   90.00
_cell.angle_gamma   90.00
#
_symmetry.space_group_name_H-M   'P 1'
#
loop_
_entity.id
_entity.type
_entity.pdbx_description
1 polymer ?
#
loop_
_entity_poly.entity_id
_entity_poly.type
_entity_poly.pdbx_seq_one_letter_code
_entity_poly.pdbx_strand_id
1 'polypeptide(L)'
;MKVNLWSNKWSRKMAAGVLGVTMLLGGTNLTVRAEQPTAPTPSISTWSLSTLNEGEKYGIYPMGWYYDGKFQQAIDETKFKSLIKSTAAKLDGLGFSKKDMPLPAWENKVITRDTVMRAMYGLLARYELPSAFEIGSSSPIEYLQQKGIVQGSNEGLELDQPCTAEQAAVLASRLVEFSYDTAGQGAKGVFWKVKHNNNTLYLFGSVHLGIPEMYPLQKNIKEAFEASDDLWVEADTLSGDMSYFTSLMTYDDGTKIQDHVSKETYEKLQKVLKKMEIPEQALEGHKPFSVSSNLSMLSLFDSPEQIAPASASGIDHYFLTKALLTGKPIHELEGIKLQADVFNSLTPEAQEKDLNSLLDQLLADGGMEAADIFKQLQLEWSKGNAQGVADGLVRGGLMEGELNKKLIGERDKNMAKKIADLLEQEGERTSFVVVGSAHYVVKDMVIDQLKAKGYDVQPVK
;
A
#
# COMPACT_ATOMS: atom_id res chain seq x y z
N MET A 1 -24.46 34.40 2.42
CA MET A 1 -25.31 33.21 2.19
C MET A 1 -24.71 32.07 2.99
N LYS A 2 -25.25 31.78 4.19
CA LYS A 2 -24.75 30.69 5.07
C LYS A 2 -25.36 29.40 4.55
N VAL A 3 -24.54 28.50 4.01
CA VAL A 3 -24.97 27.16 3.64
C VAL A 3 -25.01 26.31 4.92
N ASN A 4 -26.20 25.87 5.28
CA ASN A 4 -26.45 24.99 6.42
C ASN A 4 -25.80 23.62 6.18
N LEU A 5 -24.74 23.30 6.93
CA LEU A 5 -24.05 22.00 7.00
C LEU A 5 -24.71 21.05 8.02
N TRP A 6 -26.03 21.00 8.07
CA TRP A 6 -26.75 20.11 8.98
C TRP A 6 -27.85 19.36 8.23
N SER A 7 -27.49 18.26 7.61
CA SER A 7 -28.33 17.06 7.49
C SER A 7 -27.66 16.01 6.59
N ASN A 8 -26.98 15.07 7.14
CA ASN A 8 -27.01 13.71 6.60
C ASN A 8 -26.40 12.74 7.61
N LYS A 9 -27.25 12.23 8.51
CA LYS A 9 -26.97 11.06 9.33
C LYS A 9 -26.76 9.80 8.47
N TRP A 10 -27.02 9.87 7.18
CA TRP A 10 -26.92 8.75 6.23
C TRP A 10 -25.52 8.61 5.63
N SER A 11 -24.83 9.71 5.35
CA SER A 11 -23.47 9.70 4.81
C SER A 11 -22.41 9.12 5.76
N ARG A 12 -22.68 9.15 7.07
CA ARG A 12 -21.78 8.60 8.10
C ARG A 12 -21.73 7.07 8.14
N LYS A 13 -22.72 6.37 7.56
CA LYS A 13 -22.78 4.90 7.57
C LYS A 13 -22.01 4.23 6.42
N MET A 14 -21.67 4.98 5.36
CA MET A 14 -21.06 4.43 4.14
C MET A 14 -19.63 3.94 4.30
N ALA A 15 -18.83 4.59 5.09
CA ALA A 15 -17.42 4.23 5.23
C ALA A 15 -17.16 3.05 6.19
N ALA A 16 -18.15 2.66 7.01
CA ALA A 16 -18.00 1.63 8.03
C ALA A 16 -17.69 0.23 7.48
N GLY A 17 -18.43 -0.17 6.46
CA GLY A 17 -18.22 -1.49 5.84
C GLY A 17 -16.94 -1.57 5.02
N VAL A 18 -16.55 -0.47 4.40
CA VAL A 18 -15.42 -0.40 3.46
C VAL A 18 -14.08 -0.42 4.19
N LEU A 19 -13.91 0.35 5.25
CA LEU A 19 -12.61 0.48 5.92
C LEU A 19 -12.25 -0.71 6.80
N GLY A 20 -13.23 -1.35 7.46
CA GLY A 20 -12.98 -2.53 8.28
C GLY A 20 -12.56 -3.74 7.46
N VAL A 21 -13.08 -3.88 6.26
CA VAL A 21 -12.83 -5.02 5.38
C VAL A 21 -11.57 -4.84 4.54
N THR A 22 -11.27 -3.62 4.08
CA THR A 22 -10.03 -3.34 3.33
C THR A 22 -8.77 -3.48 4.19
N MET A 23 -8.89 -3.38 5.50
CA MET A 23 -7.75 -3.61 6.41
C MET A 23 -7.32 -5.09 6.50
N LEU A 24 -8.12 -6.05 6.03
CA LEU A 24 -7.87 -7.47 6.21
C LEU A 24 -7.73 -8.27 4.90
N LEU A 25 -8.11 -7.71 3.77
CA LEU A 25 -8.18 -8.45 2.50
C LEU A 25 -7.10 -8.08 1.48
N GLY A 26 -5.99 -7.53 1.91
CA GLY A 26 -4.86 -7.15 1.06
C GLY A 26 -4.21 -8.29 0.26
N GLY A 27 -4.95 -9.25 -0.22
CA GLY A 27 -4.38 -10.38 -0.96
C GLY A 27 -5.38 -11.30 -1.68
N THR A 28 -6.68 -11.07 -1.56
CA THR A 28 -7.61 -11.92 -2.30
C THR A 28 -7.67 -11.49 -3.76
N ASN A 29 -7.01 -12.28 -4.61
CA ASN A 29 -7.23 -12.21 -6.05
C ASN A 29 -8.72 -12.41 -6.32
N LEU A 30 -9.41 -11.33 -6.71
CA LEU A 30 -10.69 -11.43 -7.40
C LEU A 30 -10.43 -12.16 -8.72
N THR A 31 -10.39 -13.47 -8.67
CA THR A 31 -10.50 -14.26 -9.88
C THR A 31 -11.94 -14.20 -10.36
N VAL A 32 -12.32 -13.11 -11.00
CA VAL A 32 -13.29 -13.19 -12.08
C VAL A 32 -12.62 -14.15 -13.07
N ARG A 33 -13.07 -15.38 -13.07
CA ARG A 33 -12.57 -16.44 -13.95
C ARG A 33 -13.09 -16.20 -15.37
N ALA A 34 -12.60 -15.13 -16.00
CA ALA A 34 -12.37 -15.15 -17.43
C ALA A 34 -11.08 -15.96 -17.58
N GLU A 35 -11.07 -16.97 -18.44
CA GLU A 35 -9.84 -17.63 -18.90
C GLU A 35 -8.91 -16.54 -19.43
N GLN A 36 -8.10 -15.94 -18.55
CA GLN A 36 -7.04 -15.06 -18.96
C GLN A 36 -5.94 -15.96 -19.52
N PRO A 37 -5.44 -15.67 -20.72
CA PRO A 37 -4.19 -16.26 -21.17
C PRO A 37 -3.18 -16.00 -20.05
N THR A 38 -2.49 -17.04 -19.60
CA THR A 38 -1.47 -16.96 -18.55
C THR A 38 -0.60 -15.75 -18.81
N ALA A 39 -0.68 -14.75 -17.94
CA ALA A 39 0.16 -13.55 -18.08
C ALA A 39 1.62 -14.02 -18.18
N PRO A 40 2.40 -13.51 -19.14
CA PRO A 40 3.79 -13.92 -19.27
C PRO A 40 4.49 -13.67 -17.94
N THR A 41 5.28 -14.65 -17.47
CA THR A 41 6.10 -14.49 -16.26
C THR A 41 6.99 -13.27 -16.44
N PRO A 42 7.01 -12.32 -15.48
CA PRO A 42 7.84 -11.12 -15.62
C PRO A 42 9.31 -11.50 -15.72
N SER A 43 10.01 -10.97 -16.71
CA SER A 43 11.45 -11.13 -16.85
C SER A 43 12.14 -9.96 -16.18
N ILE A 44 12.60 -10.15 -14.95
CA ILE A 44 13.28 -9.14 -14.11
C ILE A 44 14.62 -9.69 -13.68
N SER A 45 15.66 -8.87 -13.78
CA SER A 45 17.01 -9.23 -13.34
C SER A 45 17.12 -9.22 -11.81
N THR A 46 17.84 -10.17 -11.24
CA THR A 46 18.00 -10.26 -9.77
C THR A 46 18.63 -9.00 -9.16
N TRP A 47 19.55 -8.34 -9.88
CA TRP A 47 20.22 -7.12 -9.43
C TRP A 47 19.29 -5.91 -9.26
N SER A 48 18.15 -5.90 -9.95
CA SER A 48 17.20 -4.79 -9.97
C SER A 48 16.05 -4.94 -8.96
N LEU A 49 15.81 -6.17 -8.47
CA LEU A 49 14.64 -6.51 -7.64
C LEU A 49 14.42 -5.56 -6.47
N SER A 50 15.46 -5.29 -5.68
CA SER A 50 15.34 -4.41 -4.52
C SER A 50 14.93 -2.98 -4.90
N THR A 51 15.58 -2.42 -5.95
CA THR A 51 15.27 -1.07 -6.43
C THR A 51 13.88 -0.99 -7.07
N LEU A 52 13.49 -2.03 -7.82
CA LEU A 52 12.17 -2.07 -8.46
C LEU A 52 11.05 -2.25 -7.44
N ASN A 53 11.26 -3.02 -6.37
CA ASN A 53 10.29 -3.10 -5.27
C ASN A 53 9.97 -1.74 -4.65
N GLU A 54 10.96 -0.84 -4.60
CA GLU A 54 10.73 0.56 -4.20
C GLU A 54 10.05 1.37 -5.32
N GLY A 55 10.67 1.37 -6.50
CA GLY A 55 10.32 2.25 -7.62
C GLY A 55 8.95 2.02 -8.23
N GLU A 56 8.45 0.79 -8.23
CA GLU A 56 7.12 0.47 -8.75
C GLU A 56 5.97 1.19 -8.00
N LYS A 57 6.25 1.58 -6.74
CA LYS A 57 5.30 2.26 -5.87
C LYS A 57 5.34 3.79 -6.04
N TYR A 58 6.34 4.33 -6.75
CA TYR A 58 6.50 5.78 -6.91
C TYR A 58 5.55 6.38 -7.97
N GLY A 59 4.86 5.54 -8.74
CA GLY A 59 3.98 5.99 -9.83
C GLY A 59 4.72 6.56 -11.03
N ILE A 60 6.02 6.26 -11.19
CA ILE A 60 6.86 6.78 -12.29
C ILE A 60 6.85 5.90 -13.53
N TYR A 61 6.43 4.66 -13.42
CA TYR A 61 6.13 3.74 -14.51
C TYR A 61 5.04 2.74 -14.10
N PRO A 62 4.25 2.20 -15.05
CA PRO A 62 3.22 1.23 -14.72
C PRO A 62 3.79 -0.18 -14.55
N MET A 63 3.29 -0.94 -13.58
CA MET A 63 3.66 -2.35 -13.35
C MET A 63 3.45 -3.24 -14.60
N GLY A 64 2.55 -2.86 -15.50
CA GLY A 64 2.34 -3.56 -16.78
C GLY A 64 3.59 -3.68 -17.65
N TRP A 65 4.63 -2.85 -17.43
CA TRP A 65 5.91 -2.99 -18.13
C TRP A 65 6.61 -4.30 -17.84
N TYR A 66 6.42 -4.89 -16.66
CA TYR A 66 7.01 -6.18 -16.29
C TYR A 66 6.47 -7.33 -17.14
N TYR A 67 5.24 -7.19 -17.66
CA TYR A 67 4.48 -8.26 -18.30
C TYR A 67 4.37 -8.11 -19.81
N ASP A 68 4.93 -7.07 -20.42
CA ASP A 68 4.82 -6.83 -21.86
C ASP A 68 5.90 -7.55 -22.71
N GLY A 69 6.78 -8.32 -22.05
CA GLY A 69 7.88 -9.05 -22.68
C GLY A 69 9.02 -8.17 -23.20
N LYS A 70 9.00 -6.86 -22.88
CA LYS A 70 9.98 -5.88 -23.39
C LYS A 70 10.78 -5.19 -22.30
N PHE A 71 10.58 -5.56 -21.05
CA PHE A 71 11.20 -4.86 -19.93
C PHE A 71 12.74 -4.94 -19.94
N GLN A 72 13.32 -6.06 -20.36
CA GLN A 72 14.77 -6.24 -20.57
C GLN A 72 15.27 -5.87 -21.97
N GLN A 73 14.40 -5.33 -22.83
CA GLN A 73 14.79 -4.84 -24.14
C GLN A 73 15.08 -3.34 -24.12
N ALA A 74 15.72 -2.83 -25.18
CA ALA A 74 15.97 -1.40 -25.34
C ALA A 74 14.67 -0.60 -25.17
N ILE A 75 14.70 0.42 -24.32
CA ILE A 75 13.54 1.26 -24.07
C ILE A 75 13.15 2.03 -25.33
N ASP A 76 11.88 1.97 -25.69
CA ASP A 76 11.35 2.78 -26.79
C ASP A 76 11.11 4.23 -26.38
N GLU A 77 10.97 5.10 -27.38
CA GLU A 77 10.79 6.54 -27.17
C GLU A 77 9.52 6.86 -26.38
N THR A 78 8.44 6.12 -26.57
CA THR A 78 7.15 6.34 -25.87
C THR A 78 7.28 6.06 -24.38
N LYS A 79 7.85 4.91 -24.03
CA LYS A 79 8.13 4.55 -22.63
C LYS A 79 9.09 5.54 -21.99
N PHE A 80 10.15 5.93 -22.69
CA PHE A 80 11.12 6.86 -22.13
C PHE A 80 10.52 8.25 -21.89
N LYS A 81 9.74 8.79 -22.82
CA LYS A 81 8.99 10.04 -22.64
C LYS A 81 8.06 9.96 -21.42
N SER A 82 7.33 8.86 -21.29
CA SER A 82 6.46 8.63 -20.14
C SER A 82 7.24 8.61 -18.84
N LEU A 83 8.35 7.88 -18.78
CA LEU A 83 9.22 7.79 -17.60
C LEU A 83 9.76 9.16 -17.18
N ILE A 84 10.29 9.94 -18.13
CA ILE A 84 10.80 11.31 -17.86
C ILE A 84 9.69 12.20 -17.31
N LYS A 85 8.51 12.18 -17.93
CA LYS A 85 7.36 13.01 -17.50
C LYS A 85 6.89 12.61 -16.09
N SER A 86 6.73 11.32 -15.84
CA SER A 86 6.25 10.84 -14.53
C SER A 86 7.30 11.03 -13.43
N THR A 87 8.59 10.85 -13.74
CA THR A 87 9.68 11.14 -12.79
C THR A 87 9.73 12.63 -12.45
N ALA A 88 9.60 13.52 -13.46
CA ALA A 88 9.53 14.96 -13.21
C ALA A 88 8.31 15.31 -12.32
N ALA A 89 7.13 14.75 -12.58
CA ALA A 89 5.94 14.98 -11.76
C ALA A 89 6.14 14.50 -10.32
N LYS A 90 6.84 13.39 -10.13
CA LYS A 90 7.19 12.88 -8.78
C LYS A 90 8.13 13.84 -8.04
N LEU A 91 9.16 14.36 -8.73
CA LEU A 91 10.08 15.35 -8.17
C LEU A 91 9.40 16.70 -7.89
N ASP A 92 8.38 17.08 -8.64
CA ASP A 92 7.54 18.27 -8.36
C ASP A 92 6.91 18.21 -6.97
N GLY A 93 6.61 16.99 -6.48
CA GLY A 93 6.09 16.75 -5.13
C GLY A 93 7.02 17.21 -3.99
N LEU A 94 8.31 17.42 -4.27
CA LEU A 94 9.27 17.98 -3.31
C LEU A 94 9.07 19.50 -3.07
N GLY A 95 8.30 20.19 -3.93
CA GLY A 95 7.94 21.59 -3.76
C GLY A 95 9.08 22.60 -4.02
N PHE A 96 10.18 22.17 -4.62
CA PHE A 96 11.27 23.09 -4.99
C PHE A 96 10.87 24.00 -6.15
N SER A 97 11.37 25.24 -6.13
CA SER A 97 11.20 26.20 -7.22
C SER A 97 11.79 25.66 -8.52
N LYS A 98 11.05 25.78 -9.62
CA LYS A 98 11.52 25.38 -10.94
C LYS A 98 12.28 26.53 -11.61
N LYS A 99 13.36 26.20 -12.27
CA LYS A 99 14.02 27.06 -13.24
C LYS A 99 13.25 27.02 -14.55
N ASP A 100 13.37 28.07 -15.36
CA ASP A 100 12.80 28.08 -16.71
C ASP A 100 13.63 27.20 -17.66
N MET A 101 13.49 25.89 -17.47
CA MET A 101 14.16 24.86 -18.25
C MET A 101 13.16 23.81 -18.72
N PRO A 102 13.19 23.44 -20.01
CA PRO A 102 12.34 22.38 -20.53
C PRO A 102 12.67 21.02 -19.91
N LEU A 103 11.80 20.04 -20.12
CA LEU A 103 12.15 18.64 -19.85
C LEU A 103 13.34 18.24 -20.73
N PRO A 104 14.21 17.33 -20.23
CA PRO A 104 15.31 16.81 -21.04
C PRO A 104 14.84 16.28 -22.39
N ALA A 105 15.51 16.67 -23.45
CA ALA A 105 15.27 16.23 -24.80
C ALA A 105 16.45 15.42 -25.34
N TRP A 106 16.23 14.61 -26.35
CA TRP A 106 17.25 13.83 -27.04
C TRP A 106 16.91 13.76 -28.53
N GLU A 107 17.97 13.67 -29.36
CA GLU A 107 17.83 13.70 -30.83
C GLU A 107 17.92 12.30 -31.46
N ASN A 108 18.56 11.35 -30.77
CA ASN A 108 18.83 10.03 -31.31
C ASN A 108 17.61 9.11 -31.22
N LYS A 109 17.34 8.32 -32.27
CA LYS A 109 16.30 7.30 -32.27
C LYS A 109 16.59 6.15 -31.29
N VAL A 110 17.89 5.87 -31.03
CA VAL A 110 18.32 4.87 -30.05
C VAL A 110 18.60 5.59 -28.73
N ILE A 111 17.89 5.19 -27.69
CA ILE A 111 18.05 5.73 -26.34
C ILE A 111 19.17 4.94 -25.66
N THR A 112 20.34 5.56 -25.56
CA THR A 112 21.52 4.95 -24.93
C THR A 112 21.53 5.17 -23.42
N ARG A 113 22.42 4.46 -22.72
CA ARG A 113 22.66 4.68 -21.29
C ARG A 113 23.11 6.11 -20.99
N ASP A 114 23.98 6.71 -21.83
CA ASP A 114 24.35 8.12 -21.72
C ASP A 114 23.13 9.03 -21.80
N THR A 115 22.25 8.81 -22.78
CA THR A 115 21.02 9.59 -22.94
C THR A 115 20.16 9.56 -21.69
N VAL A 116 19.92 8.36 -21.12
CA VAL A 116 19.10 8.21 -19.91
C VAL A 116 19.77 8.89 -18.71
N MET A 117 21.05 8.68 -18.49
CA MET A 117 21.80 9.28 -17.38
C MET A 117 21.77 10.82 -17.45
N ARG A 118 22.06 11.40 -18.62
CA ARG A 118 21.98 12.86 -18.80
C ARG A 118 20.57 13.40 -18.61
N ALA A 119 19.56 12.67 -19.05
CA ALA A 119 18.17 13.05 -18.83
C ALA A 119 17.84 13.02 -17.33
N MET A 120 18.26 12.01 -16.57
CA MET A 120 18.05 11.93 -15.12
C MET A 120 18.71 13.10 -14.38
N TYR A 121 19.96 13.42 -14.72
CA TYR A 121 20.63 14.61 -14.16
C TYR A 121 19.88 15.91 -14.56
N GLY A 122 19.47 16.00 -15.83
CA GLY A 122 18.70 17.13 -16.34
C GLY A 122 17.38 17.37 -15.60
N LEU A 123 16.73 16.30 -15.10
CA LEU A 123 15.55 16.43 -14.25
C LEU A 123 15.86 17.16 -12.94
N LEU A 124 16.97 16.83 -12.27
CA LEU A 124 17.40 17.54 -11.06
C LEU A 124 17.81 19.00 -11.36
N ALA A 125 18.55 19.23 -12.44
CA ALA A 125 19.04 20.56 -12.80
C ALA A 125 17.93 21.60 -13.04
N ARG A 126 16.68 21.15 -13.26
CA ARG A 126 15.49 22.00 -13.44
C ARG A 126 15.01 22.68 -12.15
N TYR A 127 15.53 22.31 -11.00
CA TYR A 127 15.09 22.86 -9.72
C TYR A 127 16.16 23.73 -9.06
N GLU A 128 15.73 24.69 -8.26
CA GLU A 128 16.58 25.40 -7.31
C GLU A 128 16.74 24.51 -6.07
N LEU A 129 17.76 23.67 -6.12
CA LEU A 129 17.99 22.66 -5.10
C LEU A 129 18.83 23.20 -3.95
N PRO A 130 18.57 22.78 -2.69
CA PRO A 130 19.44 23.07 -1.55
C PRO A 130 20.88 22.59 -1.78
N SER A 131 21.84 23.20 -1.08
CA SER A 131 23.26 22.84 -1.18
C SER A 131 23.58 21.38 -0.86
N ALA A 132 22.74 20.72 -0.05
CA ALA A 132 22.86 19.29 0.25
C ALA A 132 22.80 18.38 -1.00
N PHE A 133 22.19 18.84 -2.08
CA PHE A 133 22.17 18.11 -3.35
C PHE A 133 23.51 18.18 -4.09
N GLU A 134 24.34 19.18 -3.83
CA GLU A 134 25.67 19.39 -4.47
C GLU A 134 25.58 19.38 -6.02
N ILE A 135 24.46 19.84 -6.59
CA ILE A 135 24.28 19.88 -8.05
C ILE A 135 25.30 20.81 -8.70
N GLY A 136 25.91 20.37 -9.81
CA GLY A 136 26.94 21.15 -10.51
C GLY A 136 28.39 21.00 -9.95
N SER A 137 28.59 20.15 -8.93
CA SER A 137 29.90 19.88 -8.33
C SER A 137 30.83 19.06 -9.25
N SER A 138 30.25 18.31 -10.19
CA SER A 138 30.98 17.46 -11.15
C SER A 138 30.20 17.32 -12.46
N SER A 139 30.73 16.58 -13.41
CA SER A 139 29.97 16.28 -14.64
C SER A 139 28.68 15.47 -14.34
N PRO A 140 27.66 15.55 -15.20
CA PRO A 140 26.38 14.85 -14.95
C PRO A 140 26.51 13.38 -14.58
N ILE A 141 27.35 12.64 -15.29
CA ILE A 141 27.53 11.19 -15.06
C ILE A 141 28.31 10.92 -13.78
N GLU A 142 29.40 11.64 -13.55
CA GLU A 142 30.19 11.57 -12.31
C GLU A 142 29.33 11.89 -11.09
N TYR A 143 28.49 12.92 -11.19
CA TYR A 143 27.53 13.26 -10.14
C TYR A 143 26.61 12.07 -9.80
N LEU A 144 25.97 11.48 -10.81
CA LEU A 144 25.06 10.36 -10.61
C LEU A 144 25.77 9.13 -10.01
N GLN A 145 27.05 8.90 -10.37
CA GLN A 145 27.86 7.84 -9.75
C GLN A 145 28.18 8.15 -8.30
N GLN A 146 28.65 9.36 -8.01
CA GLN A 146 28.96 9.79 -6.64
C GLN A 146 27.76 9.72 -5.70
N LYS A 147 26.55 9.97 -6.22
CA LYS A 147 25.30 9.88 -5.46
C LYS A 147 24.69 8.45 -5.45
N GLY A 148 25.35 7.46 -6.02
CA GLY A 148 24.89 6.07 -6.04
C GLY A 148 23.69 5.81 -6.93
N ILE A 149 23.24 6.80 -7.71
CA ILE A 149 22.12 6.67 -8.64
C ILE A 149 22.52 5.75 -9.79
N VAL A 150 23.73 5.93 -10.29
CA VAL A 150 24.35 5.09 -11.32
C VAL A 150 25.38 4.16 -10.68
N GLN A 151 25.22 2.86 -10.93
CA GLN A 151 26.18 1.81 -10.59
C GLN A 151 26.59 1.16 -11.90
N GLY A 152 27.88 1.05 -12.16
CA GLY A 152 28.40 0.37 -13.34
C GLY A 152 28.24 -1.16 -13.25
N SER A 153 28.51 -1.83 -14.35
CA SER A 153 28.77 -3.28 -14.40
C SER A 153 30.28 -3.53 -14.27
N ASN A 154 30.69 -4.80 -14.32
CA ASN A 154 32.11 -5.18 -14.41
C ASN A 154 32.80 -4.64 -15.68
N GLU A 155 32.00 -4.27 -16.69
CA GLU A 155 32.44 -3.70 -17.98
C GLU A 155 32.38 -2.15 -17.98
N GLY A 156 32.05 -1.54 -16.82
CA GLY A 156 31.90 -0.10 -16.66
C GLY A 156 30.48 0.39 -16.95
N LEU A 157 30.36 1.65 -17.45
CA LEU A 157 29.05 2.28 -17.67
C LEU A 157 28.44 1.94 -19.04
N GLU A 158 29.26 1.54 -20.02
CA GLU A 158 28.85 1.19 -21.39
C GLU A 158 27.87 2.23 -21.98
N LEU A 159 28.30 3.50 -21.96
CA LEU A 159 27.46 4.67 -22.25
C LEU A 159 26.77 4.64 -23.62
N ASP A 160 27.44 4.08 -24.62
CA ASP A 160 26.94 4.03 -26.01
C ASP A 160 25.97 2.86 -26.26
N GLN A 161 25.81 1.94 -25.30
CA GLN A 161 24.88 0.83 -25.44
C GLN A 161 23.43 1.27 -25.28
N PRO A 162 22.47 0.64 -25.98
CA PRO A 162 21.06 0.88 -25.77
C PRO A 162 20.68 0.62 -24.31
N CYS A 163 19.94 1.54 -23.70
CA CYS A 163 19.42 1.37 -22.34
C CYS A 163 18.16 0.51 -22.36
N THR A 164 18.08 -0.52 -21.51
CA THR A 164 16.85 -1.29 -21.37
C THR A 164 15.78 -0.53 -20.59
N ALA A 165 14.49 -0.92 -20.73
CA ALA A 165 13.42 -0.32 -19.93
C ALA A 165 13.64 -0.58 -18.41
N GLU A 166 14.16 -1.75 -18.05
CA GLU A 166 14.55 -2.10 -16.69
C GLU A 166 15.62 -1.16 -16.14
N GLN A 167 16.71 -0.93 -16.89
CA GLN A 167 17.77 -0.03 -16.47
C GLN A 167 17.30 1.41 -16.31
N ALA A 168 16.47 1.88 -17.24
CA ALA A 168 15.91 3.23 -17.17
C ALA A 168 14.97 3.39 -15.96
N ALA A 169 14.12 2.38 -15.68
CA ALA A 169 13.25 2.37 -14.50
C ALA A 169 14.06 2.37 -13.20
N VAL A 170 15.13 1.57 -13.10
CA VAL A 170 16.03 1.54 -11.94
C VAL A 170 16.70 2.90 -11.72
N LEU A 171 17.22 3.54 -12.77
CA LEU A 171 17.86 4.85 -12.66
C LEU A 171 16.86 5.92 -12.19
N ALA A 172 15.66 5.93 -12.74
CA ALA A 172 14.60 6.85 -12.32
C ALA A 172 14.16 6.61 -10.86
N SER A 173 14.04 5.34 -10.44
CA SER A 173 13.69 4.98 -9.06
C SER A 173 14.74 5.47 -8.07
N ARG A 174 16.03 5.21 -8.35
CA ARG A 174 17.14 5.69 -7.52
C ARG A 174 17.24 7.21 -7.47
N LEU A 175 16.96 7.89 -8.59
CA LEU A 175 16.91 9.36 -8.64
C LEU A 175 15.82 9.89 -7.70
N VAL A 176 14.61 9.32 -7.74
CA VAL A 176 13.51 9.72 -6.86
C VAL A 176 13.89 9.48 -5.40
N GLU A 177 14.37 8.28 -5.07
CA GLU A 177 14.76 7.92 -3.71
C GLU A 177 15.85 8.87 -3.18
N PHE A 178 16.94 9.06 -3.92
CA PHE A 178 18.00 10.00 -3.58
C PHE A 178 17.45 11.42 -3.33
N SER A 179 16.53 11.87 -4.20
CA SER A 179 15.99 13.23 -4.11
C SER A 179 15.17 13.43 -2.86
N TYR A 180 14.29 12.47 -2.52
CA TYR A 180 13.46 12.52 -1.33
C TYR A 180 14.29 12.38 -0.05
N ASP A 181 15.24 11.45 -0.02
CA ASP A 181 16.13 11.25 1.14
C ASP A 181 17.01 12.48 1.39
N THR A 182 17.57 13.09 0.33
CA THR A 182 18.42 14.31 0.44
C THR A 182 17.58 15.51 0.89
N ALA A 183 16.32 15.60 0.44
CA ALA A 183 15.39 16.65 0.87
C ALA A 183 14.87 16.44 2.30
N GLY A 184 15.12 15.30 2.93
CA GLY A 184 14.52 14.91 4.21
C GLY A 184 13.00 14.76 4.13
N GLN A 185 12.49 14.41 2.95
CA GLN A 185 11.08 14.28 2.66
C GLN A 185 10.69 12.80 2.41
N GLY A 186 9.40 12.56 2.24
CA GLY A 186 8.81 11.25 2.05
C GLY A 186 7.61 11.04 2.97
N ALA A 187 6.89 9.96 2.73
CA ALA A 187 5.74 9.62 3.57
C ALA A 187 6.21 9.20 4.97
N LYS A 188 5.60 9.80 5.98
CA LYS A 188 5.98 9.60 7.39
C LYS A 188 5.33 8.38 8.01
N GLY A 189 4.15 7.99 7.50
CA GLY A 189 3.35 6.97 8.15
C GLY A 189 2.99 7.32 9.60
N VAL A 190 2.28 6.44 10.25
CA VAL A 190 2.04 6.54 11.69
C VAL A 190 3.02 5.61 12.40
N PHE A 191 3.95 6.19 13.17
CA PHE A 191 5.17 5.53 13.56
C PHE A 191 5.56 5.83 15.01
N TRP A 192 5.83 4.78 15.81
CA TRP A 192 6.25 4.89 17.20
C TRP A 192 7.47 4.03 17.48
N LYS A 193 8.14 4.36 18.56
CA LYS A 193 9.23 3.60 19.12
C LYS A 193 8.97 3.38 20.60
N VAL A 194 9.25 2.18 21.07
CA VAL A 194 9.24 1.83 22.48
C VAL A 194 10.52 1.09 22.83
N LYS A 195 11.12 1.44 23.97
CA LYS A 195 12.27 0.76 24.53
C LYS A 195 11.94 0.28 25.94
N HIS A 196 12.27 -0.96 26.22
CA HIS A 196 12.20 -1.50 27.57
C HIS A 196 13.32 -2.53 27.76
N ASN A 197 13.99 -2.48 28.91
CA ASN A 197 15.23 -3.22 29.12
C ASN A 197 16.22 -2.95 27.96
N ASN A 198 16.74 -3.98 27.30
CA ASN A 198 17.61 -3.85 26.14
C ASN A 198 16.86 -3.97 24.80
N ASN A 199 15.54 -4.18 24.83
CA ASN A 199 14.73 -4.39 23.63
C ASN A 199 14.21 -3.05 23.07
N THR A 200 14.21 -2.95 21.76
CA THR A 200 13.63 -1.82 21.01
C THR A 200 12.60 -2.34 20.03
N LEU A 201 11.39 -1.81 20.07
CA LEU A 201 10.37 -2.08 19.09
C LEU A 201 10.03 -0.80 18.33
N TYR A 202 9.99 -0.92 16.99
CA TYR A 202 9.45 0.07 16.10
C TYR A 202 8.04 -0.37 15.69
N LEU A 203 7.03 0.43 16.02
CA LEU A 203 5.63 0.13 15.77
C LEU A 203 5.14 1.00 14.60
N PHE A 204 4.88 0.39 13.47
CA PHE A 204 4.53 1.08 12.24
C PHE A 204 3.12 0.71 11.79
N GLY A 205 2.24 1.70 11.68
CA GLY A 205 0.86 1.49 11.26
C GLY A 205 0.73 1.37 9.74
N SER A 206 0.14 0.28 9.28
CA SER A 206 -0.03 -0.01 7.85
C SER A 206 -1.38 0.45 7.29
N VAL A 207 -1.41 0.52 5.96
CA VAL A 207 -2.60 0.65 5.12
C VAL A 207 -2.46 -0.35 3.98
N HIS A 208 -3.43 -1.26 3.82
CA HIS A 208 -3.31 -2.40 2.90
C HIS A 208 -3.41 -2.04 1.42
N LEU A 209 -3.97 -0.90 1.09
CA LEU A 209 -4.06 -0.38 -0.27
C LEU A 209 -3.24 0.90 -0.36
N GLY A 210 -2.19 0.88 -1.16
CA GLY A 210 -1.28 2.01 -1.31
C GLY A 210 -1.56 2.86 -2.54
N ILE A 211 -1.12 4.12 -2.45
CA ILE A 211 -1.10 5.08 -3.55
C ILE A 211 0.32 5.66 -3.69
N PRO A 212 0.68 6.20 -4.88
CA PRO A 212 2.02 6.76 -5.08
C PRO A 212 2.43 7.86 -4.10
N GLU A 213 1.47 8.58 -3.50
CA GLU A 213 1.72 9.62 -2.52
C GLU A 213 2.20 9.07 -1.16
N MET A 214 2.03 7.76 -0.91
CA MET A 214 2.55 7.07 0.26
C MET A 214 4.04 6.67 0.13
N TYR A 215 4.69 7.01 -0.99
CA TYR A 215 6.06 6.62 -1.31
C TYR A 215 6.85 7.78 -1.95
N PRO A 216 8.19 7.82 -1.84
CA PRO A 216 9.01 6.98 -0.96
C PRO A 216 8.65 7.13 0.52
N LEU A 217 8.86 6.10 1.31
CA LEU A 217 8.85 6.24 2.77
C LEU A 217 10.04 7.11 3.21
N GLN A 218 9.88 7.85 4.32
CA GLN A 218 11.00 8.60 4.89
C GLN A 218 12.18 7.69 5.23
N LYS A 219 13.38 8.23 5.09
CA LYS A 219 14.66 7.53 5.31
C LYS A 219 14.73 6.86 6.69
N ASN A 220 14.31 7.54 7.75
CA ASN A 220 14.32 7.02 9.12
C ASN A 220 13.46 5.74 9.30
N ILE A 221 12.39 5.57 8.53
CA ILE A 221 11.56 4.35 8.56
C ILE A 221 12.32 3.19 7.91
N LYS A 222 12.93 3.45 6.74
CA LYS A 222 13.75 2.46 6.04
C LYS A 222 14.93 2.02 6.90
N GLU A 223 15.64 2.96 7.51
CA GLU A 223 16.75 2.70 8.42
C GLU A 223 16.32 1.91 9.67
N ALA A 224 15.17 2.24 10.27
CA ALA A 224 14.63 1.50 11.40
C ALA A 224 14.30 0.05 11.04
N PHE A 225 13.72 -0.18 9.86
CA PHE A 225 13.47 -1.53 9.35
C PHE A 225 14.78 -2.28 9.06
N GLU A 226 15.74 -1.65 8.43
CA GLU A 226 17.05 -2.25 8.12
C GLU A 226 17.82 -2.63 9.38
N ALA A 227 17.80 -1.77 10.40
CA ALA A 227 18.45 -2.01 11.70
C ALA A 227 17.74 -3.03 12.59
N SER A 228 16.53 -3.46 12.24
CA SER A 228 15.78 -4.44 13.02
C SER A 228 16.23 -5.87 12.69
N ASP A 229 16.25 -6.74 13.71
CA ASP A 229 16.62 -8.15 13.58
C ASP A 229 15.55 -8.97 12.86
N ASP A 230 14.29 -8.56 13.01
CA ASP A 230 13.12 -9.25 12.45
C ASP A 230 11.96 -8.30 12.14
N LEU A 231 11.00 -8.84 11.38
CA LEU A 231 9.70 -8.22 11.08
C LEU A 231 8.59 -9.00 11.78
N TRP A 232 7.73 -8.30 12.50
CA TRP A 232 6.47 -8.81 13.05
C TRP A 232 5.29 -8.20 12.31
N VAL A 233 4.36 -9.02 11.86
CA VAL A 233 3.13 -8.60 11.16
C VAL A 233 1.89 -9.17 11.84
N GLU A 234 0.72 -8.68 11.50
CA GLU A 234 -0.54 -9.32 11.95
C GLU A 234 -0.63 -10.75 11.42
N ALA A 235 -0.44 -10.90 10.11
CA ALA A 235 -0.42 -12.18 9.41
C ALA A 235 0.47 -12.08 8.15
N ASP A 236 1.19 -13.16 7.83
CA ASP A 236 1.99 -13.24 6.60
C ASP A 236 1.12 -13.64 5.41
N THR A 237 0.61 -12.63 4.72
CA THR A 237 -0.25 -12.81 3.54
C THR A 237 0.50 -13.14 2.25
N LEU A 238 1.83 -13.09 2.24
CA LEU A 238 2.65 -13.40 1.06
C LEU A 238 3.13 -14.85 1.04
N SER A 239 3.63 -15.36 2.17
CA SER A 239 4.17 -16.71 2.26
C SER A 239 3.31 -17.65 3.11
N GLY A 240 2.31 -17.15 3.82
CA GLY A 240 1.39 -17.93 4.63
C GLY A 240 0.35 -18.71 3.81
N ASP A 241 -0.18 -19.79 4.38
CA ASP A 241 -1.22 -20.60 3.74
C ASP A 241 -2.60 -19.91 3.80
N MET A 242 -3.03 -19.37 2.66
CA MET A 242 -4.33 -18.71 2.50
C MET A 242 -5.48 -19.71 2.23
N SER A 243 -5.23 -21.01 2.12
CA SER A 243 -6.24 -21.98 1.70
C SER A 243 -7.44 -22.02 2.66
N TYR A 244 -7.18 -21.99 3.96
CA TYR A 244 -8.25 -21.94 4.96
C TYR A 244 -9.10 -20.68 4.83
N PHE A 245 -8.50 -19.50 4.75
CA PHE A 245 -9.21 -18.25 4.57
C PHE A 245 -10.06 -18.26 3.29
N THR A 246 -9.46 -18.71 2.17
CA THR A 246 -10.17 -18.82 0.89
C THR A 246 -11.35 -19.77 0.95
N SER A 247 -11.20 -20.92 1.64
CA SER A 247 -12.29 -21.90 1.81
C SER A 247 -13.48 -21.34 2.59
N LEU A 248 -13.27 -20.37 3.46
CA LEU A 248 -14.35 -19.73 4.21
C LEU A 248 -15.18 -18.74 3.38
N MET A 249 -14.63 -18.24 2.26
CA MET A 249 -15.27 -17.20 1.45
C MET A 249 -16.44 -17.70 0.61
N THR A 250 -16.46 -18.99 0.28
CA THR A 250 -17.42 -19.61 -0.61
C THR A 250 -18.18 -20.72 0.07
N TYR A 251 -19.32 -21.11 -0.50
CA TYR A 251 -20.04 -22.33 -0.14
C TYR A 251 -19.36 -23.53 -0.81
N ASP A 252 -19.20 -24.62 -0.07
CA ASP A 252 -18.60 -25.88 -0.52
C ASP A 252 -19.63 -26.98 -0.83
N ASP A 253 -20.91 -26.73 -0.51
CA ASP A 253 -22.03 -27.64 -0.69
C ASP A 253 -22.78 -27.44 -2.03
N GLY A 254 -22.30 -26.53 -2.89
CA GLY A 254 -22.91 -26.20 -4.17
C GLY A 254 -24.10 -25.24 -4.09
N THR A 255 -24.45 -24.76 -2.91
CA THR A 255 -25.46 -23.71 -2.74
C THR A 255 -24.94 -22.35 -3.18
N LYS A 256 -25.86 -21.41 -3.37
CA LYS A 256 -25.54 -20.05 -3.82
C LYS A 256 -26.04 -19.03 -2.79
N ILE A 257 -25.51 -17.81 -2.85
CA ILE A 257 -25.89 -16.73 -1.94
C ILE A 257 -27.41 -16.52 -1.85
N GLN A 258 -28.14 -16.68 -2.96
CA GLN A 258 -29.59 -16.57 -3.00
C GLN A 258 -30.33 -17.57 -2.08
N ASP A 259 -29.68 -18.68 -1.73
CA ASP A 259 -30.24 -19.72 -0.87
C ASP A 259 -30.06 -19.41 0.63
N HIS A 260 -29.22 -18.38 0.93
CA HIS A 260 -28.78 -18.03 2.28
C HIS A 260 -29.11 -16.60 2.72
N VAL A 261 -29.67 -15.78 1.83
CA VAL A 261 -30.14 -14.43 2.15
C VAL A 261 -31.62 -14.27 1.77
N SER A 262 -32.26 -13.25 2.34
CA SER A 262 -33.65 -12.92 1.97
C SER A 262 -33.73 -12.52 0.50
N LYS A 263 -34.91 -12.72 -0.08
CA LYS A 263 -35.20 -12.29 -1.45
C LYS A 263 -34.93 -10.79 -1.65
N GLU A 264 -35.23 -9.96 -0.65
CA GLU A 264 -35.00 -8.53 -0.69
C GLU A 264 -33.48 -8.21 -0.81
N THR A 265 -32.65 -8.84 0.02
CA THR A 265 -31.20 -8.69 0.00
C THR A 265 -30.61 -9.13 -1.36
N TYR A 266 -31.09 -10.27 -1.88
CA TYR A 266 -30.64 -10.76 -3.19
C TYR A 266 -31.02 -9.80 -4.34
N GLU A 267 -32.27 -9.28 -4.35
CA GLU A 267 -32.68 -8.28 -5.36
C GLU A 267 -31.85 -6.99 -5.29
N LYS A 268 -31.49 -6.54 -4.10
CA LYS A 268 -30.58 -5.39 -3.93
C LYS A 268 -29.19 -5.71 -4.46
N LEU A 269 -28.66 -6.90 -4.18
CA LEU A 269 -27.38 -7.36 -4.70
C LEU A 269 -27.35 -7.32 -6.23
N GLN A 270 -28.38 -7.86 -6.89
CA GLN A 270 -28.45 -7.84 -8.36
C GLN A 270 -28.45 -6.40 -8.92
N LYS A 271 -29.14 -5.46 -8.27
CA LYS A 271 -29.15 -4.05 -8.67
C LYS A 271 -27.75 -3.42 -8.50
N VAL A 272 -27.03 -3.74 -7.42
CA VAL A 272 -25.65 -3.24 -7.18
C VAL A 272 -24.70 -3.82 -8.23
N LEU A 273 -24.73 -5.14 -8.47
CA LEU A 273 -23.89 -5.76 -9.49
C LEU A 273 -24.10 -5.13 -10.86
N LYS A 274 -25.35 -4.90 -11.25
CA LYS A 274 -25.68 -4.19 -12.50
C LYS A 274 -25.17 -2.75 -12.52
N LYS A 275 -25.32 -1.99 -11.40
CA LYS A 275 -24.82 -0.61 -11.28
C LYS A 275 -23.29 -0.53 -11.39
N MET A 276 -22.58 -1.54 -10.89
CA MET A 276 -21.13 -1.64 -10.91
C MET A 276 -20.59 -2.38 -12.15
N GLU A 277 -21.44 -2.76 -13.09
CA GLU A 277 -21.07 -3.51 -14.30
C GLU A 277 -20.38 -4.86 -14.01
N ILE A 278 -20.74 -5.50 -12.88
CA ILE A 278 -20.22 -6.81 -12.47
C ILE A 278 -21.18 -7.89 -12.98
N PRO A 279 -20.67 -8.97 -13.61
CA PRO A 279 -21.51 -10.09 -14.02
C PRO A 279 -22.31 -10.67 -12.83
N GLU A 280 -23.60 -10.94 -13.02
CA GLU A 280 -24.50 -11.44 -11.96
C GLU A 280 -23.96 -12.71 -11.29
N GLN A 281 -23.28 -13.58 -12.06
CA GLN A 281 -22.74 -14.86 -11.59
C GLN A 281 -21.40 -14.73 -10.84
N ALA A 282 -20.76 -13.57 -10.88
CA ALA A 282 -19.38 -13.40 -10.36
C ALA A 282 -19.26 -13.70 -8.86
N LEU A 283 -20.33 -13.47 -8.09
CA LEU A 283 -20.34 -13.64 -6.63
C LEU A 283 -21.36 -14.66 -6.15
N GLU A 284 -21.97 -15.46 -7.03
CA GLU A 284 -23.04 -16.41 -6.67
C GLU A 284 -22.62 -17.44 -5.61
N GLY A 285 -21.42 -17.98 -5.70
CA GLY A 285 -20.88 -18.97 -4.76
C GLY A 285 -20.31 -18.40 -3.48
N HIS A 286 -20.31 -17.06 -3.31
CA HIS A 286 -19.69 -16.40 -2.17
C HIS A 286 -20.67 -16.24 -0.99
N LYS A 287 -20.15 -16.37 0.24
CA LYS A 287 -20.88 -16.07 1.47
C LYS A 287 -21.11 -14.55 1.62
N PRO A 288 -22.14 -14.11 2.36
CA PRO A 288 -22.50 -12.69 2.45
C PRO A 288 -21.36 -11.78 2.91
N PHE A 289 -20.52 -12.21 3.87
CA PHE A 289 -19.37 -11.42 4.29
C PHE A 289 -18.33 -11.25 3.17
N SER A 290 -18.12 -12.28 2.38
CA SER A 290 -17.20 -12.26 1.24
C SER A 290 -17.72 -11.33 0.13
N VAL A 291 -19.05 -11.39 -0.16
CA VAL A 291 -19.69 -10.44 -1.08
C VAL A 291 -19.55 -9.02 -0.60
N SER A 292 -19.80 -8.74 0.69
CA SER A 292 -19.59 -7.41 1.28
C SER A 292 -18.16 -6.92 1.11
N SER A 293 -17.19 -7.78 1.38
CA SER A 293 -15.77 -7.49 1.24
C SER A 293 -15.37 -7.11 -0.18
N ASN A 294 -15.81 -7.93 -1.15
CA ASN A 294 -15.53 -7.69 -2.57
C ASN A 294 -16.19 -6.39 -3.08
N LEU A 295 -17.45 -6.15 -2.75
CA LEU A 295 -18.15 -4.94 -3.16
C LEU A 295 -17.54 -3.68 -2.51
N SER A 296 -17.16 -3.77 -1.23
CA SER A 296 -16.48 -2.68 -0.54
C SER A 296 -15.16 -2.35 -1.22
N MET A 297 -14.34 -3.36 -1.53
CA MET A 297 -13.08 -3.17 -2.25
C MET A 297 -13.30 -2.49 -3.60
N LEU A 298 -14.22 -3.03 -4.42
CA LEU A 298 -14.52 -2.50 -5.74
C LEU A 298 -15.04 -1.06 -5.69
N SER A 299 -15.77 -0.68 -4.65
CA SER A 299 -16.30 0.69 -4.50
C SER A 299 -15.26 1.76 -4.23
N LEU A 300 -14.02 1.38 -3.91
CA LEU A 300 -12.91 2.32 -3.69
C LEU A 300 -12.19 2.74 -4.98
N PHE A 301 -12.48 2.09 -6.10
CA PHE A 301 -11.75 2.27 -7.35
C PHE A 301 -12.70 2.53 -8.52
N ASP A 302 -12.21 3.27 -9.52
CA ASP A 302 -12.94 3.51 -10.76
C ASP A 302 -13.00 2.26 -11.66
N SER A 303 -12.04 1.35 -11.48
CA SER A 303 -12.01 0.07 -12.22
C SER A 303 -11.31 -1.04 -11.42
N PRO A 304 -11.70 -2.33 -11.66
CA PRO A 304 -11.10 -3.48 -10.96
C PRO A 304 -9.58 -3.62 -11.19
N GLU A 305 -9.06 -3.15 -12.33
CA GLU A 305 -7.64 -3.24 -12.67
C GLU A 305 -6.75 -2.42 -11.72
N GLN A 306 -7.31 -1.45 -11.02
CA GLN A 306 -6.59 -0.62 -10.05
C GLN A 306 -6.35 -1.34 -8.72
N ILE A 307 -7.11 -2.39 -8.42
CA ILE A 307 -7.03 -3.11 -7.12
C ILE A 307 -5.68 -3.80 -6.94
N ALA A 308 -5.24 -4.58 -7.93
CA ALA A 308 -3.99 -5.33 -7.80
C ALA A 308 -2.76 -4.41 -7.62
N PRO A 309 -2.57 -3.32 -8.39
CA PRO A 309 -1.50 -2.35 -8.12
C PRO A 309 -1.61 -1.68 -6.74
N ALA A 310 -2.82 -1.32 -6.29
CA ALA A 310 -3.03 -0.72 -4.99
C ALA A 310 -2.69 -1.69 -3.84
N SER A 311 -3.08 -2.97 -3.95
CA SER A 311 -2.72 -4.02 -2.99
C SER A 311 -1.22 -4.28 -2.95
N ALA A 312 -0.55 -4.38 -4.12
CA ALA A 312 0.90 -4.52 -4.22
C ALA A 312 1.65 -3.32 -3.64
N SER A 313 1.00 -2.15 -3.60
CA SER A 313 1.53 -0.93 -2.99
C SER A 313 1.07 -0.75 -1.54
N GLY A 314 0.38 -1.73 -0.95
CA GLY A 314 0.05 -1.74 0.47
C GLY A 314 1.30 -1.77 1.34
N ILE A 315 1.25 -1.15 2.50
CA ILE A 315 2.39 -1.03 3.41
C ILE A 315 2.79 -2.39 3.99
N ASP A 316 1.84 -3.25 4.29
CA ASP A 316 2.11 -4.63 4.73
C ASP A 316 2.86 -5.39 3.65
N HIS A 317 2.34 -5.34 2.42
CA HIS A 317 2.94 -6.00 1.27
C HIS A 317 4.37 -5.48 1.00
N TYR A 318 4.59 -4.17 1.15
CA TYR A 318 5.91 -3.56 1.01
C TYR A 318 6.92 -4.16 1.99
N PHE A 319 6.61 -4.20 3.29
CA PHE A 319 7.53 -4.71 4.31
C PHE A 319 7.70 -6.22 4.24
N LEU A 320 6.64 -6.98 3.97
CA LEU A 320 6.73 -8.42 3.74
C LEU A 320 7.65 -8.74 2.56
N THR A 321 7.45 -8.08 1.41
CA THR A 321 8.31 -8.26 0.23
C THR A 321 9.76 -7.87 0.54
N LYS A 322 9.98 -6.74 1.22
CA LYS A 322 11.32 -6.30 1.59
C LYS A 322 12.01 -7.27 2.55
N ALA A 323 11.30 -7.84 3.51
CA ALA A 323 11.81 -8.86 4.40
C ALA A 323 12.22 -10.14 3.64
N LEU A 324 11.38 -10.62 2.72
CA LEU A 324 11.69 -11.76 1.87
C LEU A 324 12.94 -11.52 1.00
N LEU A 325 13.04 -10.35 0.35
CA LEU A 325 14.18 -9.99 -0.49
C LEU A 325 15.50 -9.88 0.29
N THR A 326 15.43 -9.51 1.56
CA THR A 326 16.62 -9.32 2.43
C THR A 326 16.90 -10.52 3.33
N GLY A 327 16.05 -11.56 3.31
CA GLY A 327 16.16 -12.73 4.19
C GLY A 327 15.88 -12.39 5.68
N LYS A 328 15.19 -11.29 5.96
CA LYS A 328 14.81 -10.90 7.32
C LYS A 328 13.72 -11.85 7.84
N PRO A 329 13.87 -12.42 9.06
CA PRO A 329 12.85 -13.29 9.65
C PRO A 329 11.49 -12.59 9.76
N ILE A 330 10.42 -13.29 9.41
CA ILE A 330 9.03 -12.82 9.52
C ILE A 330 8.33 -13.61 10.61
N HIS A 331 7.64 -12.92 11.50
CA HIS A 331 6.84 -13.48 12.59
C HIS A 331 5.44 -12.91 12.58
N GLU A 332 4.46 -13.65 13.10
CA GLU A 332 3.07 -13.25 13.14
C GLU A 332 2.58 -12.96 14.57
N LEU A 333 1.88 -11.85 14.72
CA LEU A 333 1.18 -11.53 15.97
C LEU A 333 -0.13 -12.33 16.10
N GLU A 334 -0.80 -12.61 15.00
CA GLU A 334 -2.08 -13.31 14.99
C GLU A 334 -2.06 -14.53 14.06
N GLY A 335 -1.71 -14.32 12.81
CA GLY A 335 -1.75 -15.32 11.76
C GLY A 335 -3.07 -15.35 10.99
N ILE A 336 -3.01 -15.90 9.77
CA ILE A 336 -4.14 -15.95 8.83
C ILE A 336 -5.36 -16.65 9.42
N LYS A 337 -5.13 -17.75 10.15
CA LYS A 337 -6.24 -18.55 10.72
C LYS A 337 -7.09 -17.75 11.70
N LEU A 338 -6.46 -17.01 12.62
CA LEU A 338 -7.18 -16.20 13.61
C LEU A 338 -8.00 -15.11 12.93
N GLN A 339 -7.43 -14.44 11.93
CA GLN A 339 -8.15 -13.44 11.14
C GLN A 339 -9.34 -14.05 10.39
N ALA A 340 -9.15 -15.21 9.75
CA ALA A 340 -10.21 -15.93 9.06
C ALA A 340 -11.36 -16.33 10.01
N ASP A 341 -11.04 -16.80 11.21
CA ASP A 341 -12.01 -17.20 12.22
C ASP A 341 -12.88 -16.02 12.69
N VAL A 342 -12.37 -14.79 12.68
CA VAL A 342 -13.18 -13.60 12.99
C VAL A 342 -14.35 -13.45 12.02
N PHE A 343 -14.10 -13.60 10.71
CA PHE A 343 -15.16 -13.53 9.69
C PHE A 343 -16.16 -14.68 9.82
N ASN A 344 -15.68 -15.90 10.06
CA ASN A 344 -16.53 -17.08 10.22
C ASN A 344 -17.32 -17.09 11.55
N SER A 345 -16.96 -16.23 12.49
CA SER A 345 -17.66 -16.14 13.79
C SER A 345 -18.96 -15.32 13.74
N LEU A 346 -19.25 -14.66 12.63
CA LEU A 346 -20.52 -13.94 12.45
C LEU A 346 -21.65 -14.90 12.13
N THR A 347 -22.81 -14.70 12.76
CA THR A 347 -24.00 -15.47 12.41
C THR A 347 -24.48 -15.12 10.98
N PRO A 348 -25.19 -16.04 10.28
CA PRO A 348 -25.76 -15.75 8.97
C PRO A 348 -26.59 -14.47 8.94
N GLU A 349 -27.40 -14.23 9.96
CA GLU A 349 -28.25 -13.03 10.09
C GLU A 349 -27.41 -11.75 10.23
N ALA A 350 -26.29 -11.80 10.97
CA ALA A 350 -25.38 -10.67 11.10
C ALA A 350 -24.66 -10.37 9.78
N GLN A 351 -24.22 -11.41 9.07
CA GLN A 351 -23.60 -11.27 7.76
C GLN A 351 -24.57 -10.68 6.72
N GLU A 352 -25.82 -11.17 6.67
CA GLU A 352 -26.84 -10.62 5.77
C GLU A 352 -27.18 -9.17 6.12
N LYS A 353 -27.30 -8.85 7.40
CA LYS A 353 -27.57 -7.47 7.86
C LYS A 353 -26.45 -6.51 7.43
N ASP A 354 -25.18 -6.91 7.60
CA ASP A 354 -24.04 -6.08 7.20
C ASP A 354 -24.00 -5.93 5.66
N LEU A 355 -24.24 -7.02 4.91
CA LEU A 355 -24.37 -6.98 3.46
C LEU A 355 -25.51 -6.05 3.02
N ASN A 356 -26.69 -6.20 3.58
CA ASN A 356 -27.85 -5.38 3.21
C ASN A 356 -27.61 -3.88 3.48
N SER A 357 -26.93 -3.55 4.60
CA SER A 357 -26.53 -2.18 4.90
C SER A 357 -25.57 -1.61 3.86
N LEU A 358 -24.60 -2.40 3.40
CA LEU A 358 -23.69 -2.01 2.33
C LEU A 358 -24.43 -1.83 0.99
N LEU A 359 -25.33 -2.75 0.65
CA LEU A 359 -26.11 -2.67 -0.59
C LEU A 359 -26.99 -1.42 -0.63
N ASP A 360 -27.62 -1.05 0.48
CA ASP A 360 -28.40 0.19 0.60
C ASP A 360 -27.54 1.42 0.37
N GLN A 361 -26.30 1.39 0.88
CA GLN A 361 -25.33 2.47 0.68
C GLN A 361 -24.90 2.59 -0.78
N LEU A 362 -24.55 1.47 -1.42
CA LEU A 362 -24.11 1.45 -2.82
C LEU A 362 -25.24 1.81 -3.80
N LEU A 363 -26.51 1.58 -3.42
CA LEU A 363 -27.67 1.99 -4.21
C LEU A 363 -28.06 3.45 -4.01
N ALA A 364 -27.71 4.04 -2.88
CA ALA A 364 -27.94 5.47 -2.63
C ALA A 364 -27.07 6.32 -3.58
N ASP A 365 -27.55 7.53 -3.90
CA ASP A 365 -26.76 8.50 -4.66
C ASP A 365 -25.67 9.08 -3.73
N GLY A 366 -24.39 8.80 -3.99
CA GLY A 366 -23.27 9.29 -3.18
C GLY A 366 -22.09 8.28 -2.98
N GLY A 367 -22.04 7.18 -3.73
CA GLY A 367 -21.00 6.14 -3.58
C GLY A 367 -19.55 6.59 -3.79
N MET A 368 -19.31 7.80 -4.28
CA MET A 368 -17.95 8.38 -4.41
C MET A 368 -17.37 8.86 -3.06
N GLU A 369 -18.20 9.04 -2.03
CA GLU A 369 -17.74 9.56 -0.73
C GLU A 369 -16.80 8.58 0.00
N ALA A 370 -16.99 7.27 -0.16
CA ALA A 370 -16.13 6.25 0.47
C ALA A 370 -14.70 6.26 -0.10
N ALA A 371 -14.55 6.35 -1.41
CA ALA A 371 -13.25 6.46 -2.08
C ALA A 371 -12.52 7.74 -1.67
N ASP A 372 -13.22 8.87 -1.59
CA ASP A 372 -12.66 10.15 -1.16
C ASP A 372 -12.21 10.11 0.31
N ILE A 373 -13.02 9.55 1.21
CA ILE A 373 -12.65 9.38 2.63
C ILE A 373 -11.41 8.49 2.75
N PHE A 374 -11.35 7.39 2.00
CA PHE A 374 -10.21 6.50 2.01
C PHE A 374 -8.95 7.17 1.48
N LYS A 375 -9.05 7.91 0.37
CA LYS A 375 -7.94 8.70 -0.17
C LYS A 375 -7.46 9.76 0.82
N GLN A 376 -8.36 10.46 1.50
CA GLN A 376 -7.98 11.43 2.55
C GLN A 376 -7.25 10.73 3.71
N LEU A 377 -7.69 9.54 4.13
CA LEU A 377 -7.00 8.74 5.13
C LEU A 377 -5.56 8.41 4.71
N GLN A 378 -5.35 7.96 3.46
CA GLN A 378 -4.02 7.67 2.92
C GLN A 378 -3.13 8.93 2.89
N LEU A 379 -3.69 10.10 2.55
CA LEU A 379 -2.96 11.37 2.58
C LEU A 379 -2.61 11.81 4.01
N GLU A 380 -3.52 11.67 4.97
CA GLU A 380 -3.23 11.95 6.38
C GLU A 380 -2.17 11.00 6.94
N TRP A 381 -2.24 9.71 6.55
CA TRP A 381 -1.21 8.73 6.86
C TRP A 381 0.16 9.14 6.29
N SER A 382 0.21 9.56 5.02
CA SER A 382 1.46 10.01 4.38
C SER A 382 2.09 11.21 5.08
N LYS A 383 1.28 12.08 5.69
CA LYS A 383 1.75 13.21 6.50
C LYS A 383 2.23 12.82 7.89
N GLY A 384 1.97 11.60 8.34
CA GLY A 384 2.21 11.15 9.72
C GLY A 384 1.20 11.72 10.73
N ASN A 385 0.03 12.12 10.27
CA ASN A 385 -1.02 12.68 11.12
C ASN A 385 -1.88 11.57 11.73
N ALA A 386 -1.41 10.99 12.84
CA ALA A 386 -2.11 9.91 13.54
C ALA A 386 -3.55 10.27 13.93
N GLN A 387 -3.79 11.52 14.37
CA GLN A 387 -5.14 11.99 14.72
C GLN A 387 -6.04 12.09 13.47
N GLY A 388 -5.51 12.61 12.36
CA GLY A 388 -6.25 12.68 11.09
C GLY A 388 -6.62 11.29 10.56
N VAL A 389 -5.73 10.30 10.71
CA VAL A 389 -6.02 8.89 10.38
C VAL A 389 -7.11 8.34 11.29
N ALA A 390 -7.00 8.53 12.62
CA ALA A 390 -8.02 8.09 13.58
C ALA A 390 -9.39 8.70 13.28
N ASP A 391 -9.45 10.00 13.04
CA ASP A 391 -10.68 10.71 12.71
C ASP A 391 -11.28 10.21 11.38
N GLY A 392 -10.43 9.91 10.40
CA GLY A 392 -10.83 9.30 9.14
C GLY A 392 -11.46 7.93 9.32
N LEU A 393 -10.83 7.06 10.10
CA LEU A 393 -11.32 5.72 10.43
C LEU A 393 -12.67 5.76 11.17
N VAL A 394 -12.79 6.62 12.18
CA VAL A 394 -14.03 6.78 12.96
C VAL A 394 -15.16 7.35 12.08
N ARG A 395 -14.87 8.37 11.28
CA ARG A 395 -15.84 8.90 10.30
C ARG A 395 -16.23 7.87 9.26
N GLY A 396 -15.28 7.03 8.88
CA GLY A 396 -15.48 5.87 8.03
C GLY A 396 -16.27 4.74 8.68
N GLY A 397 -16.67 4.87 9.95
CA GLY A 397 -17.53 3.93 10.66
C GLY A 397 -16.81 2.67 11.14
N LEU A 398 -15.48 2.71 11.31
CA LEU A 398 -14.72 1.57 11.88
C LEU A 398 -15.32 1.05 13.19
N MET A 399 -15.96 1.92 13.97
CA MET A 399 -16.58 1.55 15.27
C MET A 399 -18.01 1.03 15.12
N GLU A 400 -18.53 0.90 13.91
CA GLU A 400 -19.90 0.47 13.61
C GLU A 400 -19.95 -0.96 13.07
N GLY A 401 -21.04 -1.68 13.28
CA GLY A 401 -21.26 -3.06 12.81
C GLY A 401 -20.67 -4.14 13.71
N GLU A 402 -21.17 -5.36 13.55
CA GLU A 402 -20.74 -6.49 14.37
C GLU A 402 -19.34 -7.01 13.96
N LEU A 403 -19.05 -6.98 12.67
CA LEU A 403 -17.73 -7.36 12.16
C LEU A 403 -16.64 -6.45 12.72
N ASN A 404 -16.81 -5.13 12.59
CA ASN A 404 -15.82 -4.16 13.06
C ASN A 404 -15.53 -4.27 14.56
N LYS A 405 -16.56 -4.52 15.39
CA LYS A 405 -16.37 -4.76 16.83
C LYS A 405 -15.52 -6.00 17.14
N LYS A 406 -15.55 -7.01 16.26
CA LYS A 406 -14.71 -8.21 16.40
C LYS A 406 -13.31 -8.02 15.82
N LEU A 407 -13.16 -7.12 14.83
CA LEU A 407 -11.88 -6.78 14.22
C LEU A 407 -11.00 -5.93 15.13
N ILE A 408 -11.59 -5.23 16.11
CA ILE A 408 -10.91 -4.40 17.12
C ILE A 408 -11.30 -4.86 18.52
N GLY A 409 -10.62 -4.34 19.53
CA GLY A 409 -10.93 -4.59 20.94
C GLY A 409 -10.20 -5.79 21.53
N GLU A 410 -10.73 -7.01 21.46
CA GLU A 410 -10.08 -8.20 22.03
C GLU A 410 -8.78 -8.56 21.30
N ARG A 411 -8.76 -8.39 19.98
CA ARG A 411 -7.53 -8.55 19.18
C ARG A 411 -6.45 -7.59 19.62
N ASP A 412 -6.82 -6.32 19.89
CA ASP A 412 -5.88 -5.30 20.37
C ASP A 412 -5.24 -5.67 21.70
N LYS A 413 -6.01 -6.28 22.61
CA LYS A 413 -5.46 -6.77 23.90
C LYS A 413 -4.44 -7.89 23.68
N ASN A 414 -4.73 -8.81 22.77
CA ASN A 414 -3.82 -9.91 22.44
C ASN A 414 -2.55 -9.41 21.75
N MET A 415 -2.67 -8.48 20.79
CA MET A 415 -1.52 -7.85 20.15
C MET A 415 -0.68 -7.05 21.14
N ALA A 416 -1.30 -6.20 21.98
CA ALA A 416 -0.61 -5.44 23.02
C ALA A 416 0.11 -6.35 24.03
N LYS A 417 -0.50 -7.50 24.36
CA LYS A 417 0.17 -8.50 25.20
C LYS A 417 1.40 -9.09 24.54
N LYS A 418 1.29 -9.55 23.27
CA LYS A 418 2.44 -10.11 22.54
C LYS A 418 3.55 -9.08 22.34
N ILE A 419 3.22 -7.83 22.04
CA ILE A 419 4.19 -6.73 21.93
C ILE A 419 4.87 -6.48 23.29
N ALA A 420 4.12 -6.52 24.39
CA ALA A 420 4.69 -6.43 25.74
C ALA A 420 5.61 -7.63 26.03
N ASP A 421 5.19 -8.84 25.67
CA ASP A 421 6.01 -10.04 25.85
C ASP A 421 7.35 -9.93 25.09
N LEU A 422 7.37 -9.30 23.89
CA LEU A 422 8.60 -9.03 23.14
C LEU A 422 9.52 -8.03 23.87
N LEU A 423 8.95 -7.02 24.52
CA LEU A 423 9.72 -6.04 25.29
C LEU A 423 10.36 -6.64 26.57
N GLU A 424 9.73 -7.68 27.14
CA GLU A 424 10.19 -8.35 28.36
C GLU A 424 11.15 -9.52 28.09
N GLN A 425 11.39 -9.88 26.81
CA GLN A 425 12.32 -10.97 26.49
C GLN A 425 13.74 -10.67 26.99
N GLU A 426 14.43 -11.72 27.45
CA GLU A 426 15.85 -11.63 27.78
C GLU A 426 16.71 -11.39 26.54
N GLY A 427 17.79 -10.62 26.71
CA GLY A 427 18.73 -10.31 25.65
C GLY A 427 18.60 -8.88 25.14
N GLU A 428 19.14 -8.64 23.95
CA GLU A 428 19.05 -7.39 23.21
C GLU A 428 18.47 -7.68 21.83
N ARG A 429 17.36 -7.04 21.50
CA ARG A 429 16.68 -7.22 20.22
C ARG A 429 16.04 -5.93 19.73
N THR A 430 16.11 -5.71 18.44
CA THR A 430 15.36 -4.66 17.76
C THR A 430 14.38 -5.31 16.79
N SER A 431 13.07 -5.09 16.97
CA SER A 431 12.02 -5.63 16.08
C SER A 431 11.24 -4.52 15.40
N PHE A 432 10.87 -4.75 14.15
CA PHE A 432 9.98 -3.87 13.39
C PHE A 432 8.60 -4.51 13.32
N VAL A 433 7.58 -3.83 13.86
CA VAL A 433 6.23 -4.38 14.02
C VAL A 433 5.27 -3.60 13.14
N VAL A 434 4.68 -4.27 12.17
CA VAL A 434 3.74 -3.70 11.20
C VAL A 434 2.35 -4.26 11.44
N VAL A 435 1.42 -3.42 11.85
CA VAL A 435 0.00 -3.76 12.00
C VAL A 435 -0.86 -2.64 11.44
N GLY A 436 -2.11 -2.93 11.10
CA GLY A 436 -3.04 -1.93 10.56
C GLY A 436 -3.11 -0.68 11.43
N SER A 437 -3.07 0.49 10.79
CA SER A 437 -3.03 1.79 11.47
C SER A 437 -4.13 1.95 12.52
N ALA A 438 -5.31 1.34 12.32
CA ALA A 438 -6.42 1.39 13.27
C ALA A 438 -6.02 0.92 14.67
N HIS A 439 -5.24 -0.15 14.76
CA HIS A 439 -4.77 -0.73 16.02
C HIS A 439 -3.85 0.20 16.80
N TYR A 440 -3.23 1.17 16.13
CA TYR A 440 -2.30 2.10 16.78
C TYR A 440 -2.90 3.49 17.03
N VAL A 441 -3.75 4.00 16.12
CA VAL A 441 -4.21 5.40 16.20
C VAL A 441 -5.57 5.56 16.88
N VAL A 442 -6.39 4.49 16.92
CA VAL A 442 -7.71 4.56 17.57
C VAL A 442 -7.53 4.46 19.08
N LYS A 443 -8.33 5.26 19.79
CA LYS A 443 -8.30 5.31 21.26
C LYS A 443 -8.58 3.95 21.89
N ASP A 444 -7.92 3.67 23.01
CA ASP A 444 -8.02 2.46 23.82
C ASP A 444 -7.50 1.18 23.12
N MET A 445 -6.83 1.31 21.95
CA MET A 445 -6.20 0.22 21.21
C MET A 445 -4.73 0.00 21.65
N VAL A 446 -3.93 -0.65 20.85
CA VAL A 446 -2.59 -1.18 21.22
C VAL A 446 -1.68 -0.15 21.88
N ILE A 447 -1.55 1.06 21.30
CA ILE A 447 -0.65 2.11 21.87
C ILE A 447 -1.09 2.53 23.26
N ASP A 448 -2.39 2.77 23.46
CA ASP A 448 -2.92 3.18 24.76
C ASP A 448 -2.80 2.05 25.79
N GLN A 449 -2.98 0.80 25.37
CA GLN A 449 -2.83 -0.36 26.24
C GLN A 449 -1.37 -0.59 26.67
N LEU A 450 -0.39 -0.36 25.78
CA LEU A 450 1.03 -0.40 26.14
C LEU A 450 1.38 0.71 27.13
N LYS A 451 0.90 1.94 26.90
CA LYS A 451 1.08 3.05 27.84
C LYS A 451 0.44 2.77 29.20
N ALA A 452 -0.76 2.18 29.22
CA ALA A 452 -1.44 1.79 30.45
C ALA A 452 -0.67 0.71 31.26
N LYS A 453 0.14 -0.10 30.58
CA LYS A 453 1.07 -1.07 31.20
C LYS A 453 2.38 -0.41 31.68
N GLY A 454 2.58 0.88 31.45
CA GLY A 454 3.76 1.64 31.91
C GLY A 454 4.90 1.75 30.89
N TYR A 455 4.71 1.27 29.65
CA TYR A 455 5.73 1.43 28.61
C TYR A 455 5.76 2.87 28.06
N ASP A 456 6.95 3.41 27.86
CA ASP A 456 7.16 4.72 27.24
C ASP A 456 7.13 4.58 25.72
N VAL A 457 5.94 4.72 25.13
CA VAL A 457 5.72 4.64 23.69
C VAL A 457 5.74 6.05 23.09
N GLN A 458 6.79 6.36 22.36
CA GLN A 458 7.04 7.68 21.79
C GLN A 458 6.81 7.71 20.28
N PRO A 459 6.12 8.74 19.73
CA PRO A 459 6.03 8.92 18.29
C PRO A 459 7.43 9.23 17.71
N VAL A 460 7.76 8.61 16.59
CA VAL A 460 8.96 8.92 15.82
C VAL A 460 8.63 10.11 14.89
N LYS A 461 9.48 11.14 14.93
CA LYS A 461 9.31 12.38 14.15
C LYS A 461 10.17 12.36 12.90
#